data_f4bac39aab1f00158f3cf27630472b95
#
_entry.id   f4bac39aab1f00158f3cf27630472b95
#
_cell.length_a   1.000
_cell.length_b   1.000
_cell.length_c   1.000
_cell.angle_alpha   90.00
_cell.angle_beta   90.00
_cell.angle_gamma   90.00
#
_symmetry.space_group_name_H-M   'P 1'
#
loop_
_entity.id
_entity.type
_entity.pdbx_description
1 polymer ?
#
loop_
_entity_poly.entity_id
_entity_poly.type
_entity_poly.pdbx_seq_one_letter_code
_entity_poly.pdbx_strand_id
1 'polypeptide(L)'
;MYKRQINGLIKEVTRAWELGIRCVVLFPKINDSLKTEDGAECFNEDGLIPKAIRILKKEVPEMAIMTDVALDPYSCDGHDGLVDETGNILNDETIAILKKQALTQARAGADFIGPSDMMDGRVGAIRTCLLYTSPSPRD
;
A
#
# COMPACT_ATOMS: atom_id res chain seq x y z
N MET A 1 13.63 1.91 -13.70
CA MET A 1 13.48 3.07 -12.81
C MET A 1 13.51 2.66 -11.33
N TYR A 2 12.75 1.70 -10.88
CA TYR A 2 12.66 1.32 -9.44
C TYR A 2 13.90 0.62 -8.84
N LYS A 3 14.78 0.02 -9.63
CA LYS A 3 15.93 -0.78 -9.13
C LYS A 3 16.86 0.00 -8.21
N ARG A 4 17.12 1.29 -8.48
CA ARG A 4 17.97 2.13 -7.63
C ARG A 4 17.28 2.50 -6.31
N GLN A 5 15.97 2.76 -6.35
CA GLN A 5 15.18 3.05 -5.16
C GLN A 5 15.09 1.82 -4.25
N ILE A 6 14.83 0.63 -4.80
CA ILE A 6 14.75 -0.62 -4.06
C ILE A 6 16.08 -0.99 -3.42
N ASN A 7 17.21 -0.84 -4.12
CA ASN A 7 18.54 -1.10 -3.53
C ASN A 7 18.87 -0.14 -2.38
N GLY A 8 18.47 1.13 -2.48
CA GLY A 8 18.58 2.09 -1.38
C GLY A 8 17.72 1.69 -0.20
N LEU A 9 16.47 1.29 -0.45
CA LEU A 9 15.53 0.84 0.58
C LEU A 9 16.05 -0.37 1.36
N ILE A 10 16.61 -1.38 0.67
CA ILE A 10 17.18 -2.56 1.34
C ILE A 10 18.28 -2.15 2.32
N LYS A 11 19.19 -1.27 1.92
CA LYS A 11 20.27 -0.78 2.78
C LYS A 11 19.74 -0.06 4.03
N GLU A 12 18.76 0.82 3.84
CA GLU A 12 18.17 1.58 4.96
C GLU A 12 17.40 0.66 5.92
N VAL A 13 16.65 -0.31 5.41
CA VAL A 13 15.90 -1.26 6.25
C VAL A 13 16.84 -2.21 6.98
N THR A 14 17.92 -2.67 6.34
CA THR A 14 18.95 -3.48 7.00
C THR A 14 19.61 -2.69 8.14
N ARG A 15 19.98 -1.44 7.89
CA ARG A 15 20.53 -0.57 8.92
C ARG A 15 19.56 -0.32 10.07
N ALA A 16 18.28 -0.11 9.75
CA ALA A 16 17.24 0.06 10.77
C ALA A 16 17.14 -1.17 11.67
N TRP A 17 17.20 -2.36 11.08
CA TRP A 17 17.21 -3.63 11.82
C TRP A 17 18.41 -3.74 12.77
N GLU A 18 19.61 -3.42 12.29
CA GLU A 18 20.84 -3.41 13.10
C GLU A 18 20.74 -2.45 14.28
N LEU A 19 20.05 -1.33 14.12
CA LEU A 19 19.79 -0.34 15.18
C LEU A 19 18.64 -0.71 16.13
N GLY A 20 18.01 -1.88 15.96
CA GLY A 20 16.95 -2.36 16.84
C GLY A 20 15.53 -2.02 16.41
N ILE A 21 15.32 -1.40 15.25
CA ILE A 21 13.99 -1.14 14.70
C ILE A 21 13.40 -2.46 14.17
N ARG A 22 12.18 -2.78 14.52
CA ARG A 22 11.51 -4.06 14.20
C ARG A 22 10.34 -3.91 13.23
N CYS A 23 9.92 -2.70 12.94
CA CYS A 23 8.85 -2.42 11.99
C CYS A 23 9.18 -1.15 11.19
N VAL A 24 8.91 -1.18 9.91
CA VAL A 24 9.02 -0.01 9.02
C VAL A 24 7.71 0.23 8.30
N VAL A 25 7.42 1.49 8.02
CA VAL A 25 6.25 1.89 7.22
C VAL A 25 6.71 2.34 5.84
N LEU A 26 6.07 1.83 4.80
CA LEU A 26 6.39 2.16 3.42
C LEU A 26 5.42 3.20 2.86
N PHE A 27 5.96 4.32 2.38
CA PHE A 27 5.22 5.34 1.63
C PHE A 27 5.75 5.42 0.20
N PRO A 28 4.90 5.30 -0.82
CA PRO A 28 5.36 5.31 -2.20
C PRO A 28 5.57 6.73 -2.73
N LYS A 29 6.57 6.86 -3.60
CA LYS A 29 6.64 7.95 -4.56
C LYS A 29 6.76 7.36 -5.95
N ILE A 30 5.67 7.39 -6.71
CA ILE A 30 5.62 6.90 -8.08
C ILE A 30 5.89 8.03 -9.09
N ASN A 31 6.15 7.66 -10.34
CA ASN A 31 6.26 8.62 -11.42
C ASN A 31 4.87 9.20 -11.74
N ASP A 32 4.80 10.48 -12.04
CA ASP A 32 3.55 11.17 -12.40
C ASP A 32 2.87 10.56 -13.62
N SER A 33 3.63 9.94 -14.55
CA SER A 33 3.08 9.23 -15.71
C SER A 33 2.27 7.96 -15.35
N LEU A 34 2.36 7.49 -14.10
CA LEU A 34 1.62 6.32 -13.60
C LEU A 34 0.40 6.72 -12.75
N LYS A 35 0.25 8.01 -12.48
CA LYS A 35 -0.90 8.53 -11.76
C LYS A 35 -2.10 8.61 -12.68
N THR A 36 -3.25 8.22 -12.18
CA THR A 36 -4.54 8.26 -12.89
C THR A 36 -5.61 8.90 -12.00
N GLU A 37 -6.75 9.26 -12.57
CA GLU A 37 -7.88 9.80 -11.80
C GLU A 37 -8.41 8.79 -10.77
N ASP A 38 -8.39 7.50 -11.11
CA ASP A 38 -8.83 6.41 -10.25
C ASP A 38 -7.73 5.80 -9.36
N GLY A 39 -6.48 6.28 -9.49
CA GLY A 39 -5.35 5.77 -8.73
C GLY A 39 -5.02 4.29 -8.97
N ALA A 40 -5.35 3.74 -10.15
CA ALA A 40 -5.28 2.31 -10.45
C ALA A 40 -3.91 1.65 -10.20
N GLU A 41 -2.81 2.40 -10.25
CA GLU A 41 -1.47 1.88 -9.93
C GLU A 41 -1.36 1.38 -8.48
N CYS A 42 -2.25 1.82 -7.56
CA CYS A 42 -2.24 1.42 -6.15
C CYS A 42 -2.50 -0.09 -5.94
N PHE A 43 -3.22 -0.74 -6.86
CA PHE A 43 -3.47 -2.19 -6.84
C PHE A 43 -2.77 -2.98 -7.96
N ASN A 44 -1.78 -2.38 -8.61
CA ASN A 44 -0.91 -3.09 -9.54
C ASN A 44 0.01 -4.04 -8.77
N GLU A 45 -0.19 -5.36 -8.92
CA GLU A 45 0.62 -6.38 -8.25
C GLU A 45 2.11 -6.31 -8.61
N ASP A 46 2.45 -5.72 -9.75
CA ASP A 46 3.80 -5.44 -10.22
C ASP A 46 4.26 -4.00 -9.94
N GLY A 47 3.50 -3.25 -9.18
CA GLY A 47 3.81 -1.88 -8.77
C GLY A 47 4.98 -1.79 -7.80
N LEU A 48 5.35 -0.55 -7.46
CA LEU A 48 6.50 -0.26 -6.58
C LEU A 48 6.37 -0.90 -5.20
N ILE A 49 5.23 -0.71 -4.52
CA ILE A 49 5.02 -1.19 -3.15
C ILE A 49 4.98 -2.71 -3.06
N PRO A 50 4.20 -3.46 -3.87
CA PRO A 50 4.24 -4.91 -3.85
C PRO A 50 5.63 -5.49 -4.14
N LYS A 51 6.39 -4.90 -5.07
CA LYS A 51 7.78 -5.31 -5.33
C LYS A 51 8.69 -5.05 -4.14
N ALA A 52 8.58 -3.88 -3.51
CA ALA A 52 9.36 -3.53 -2.33
C ALA A 52 9.09 -4.49 -1.17
N ILE A 53 7.82 -4.81 -0.89
CA ILE A 53 7.42 -5.74 0.15
C ILE A 53 8.07 -7.12 -0.10
N ARG A 54 7.88 -7.69 -1.29
CA ARG A 54 8.44 -9.03 -1.63
C ARG A 54 9.96 -9.08 -1.47
N ILE A 55 10.66 -8.04 -1.90
CA ILE A 55 12.11 -7.97 -1.78
C ILE A 55 12.54 -7.82 -0.32
N LEU A 56 11.91 -6.94 0.45
CA LEU A 56 12.23 -6.78 1.87
C LEU A 56 11.97 -8.05 2.68
N LYS A 57 10.86 -8.75 2.40
CA LYS A 57 10.57 -10.04 3.04
C LYS A 57 11.60 -11.11 2.72
N LYS A 58 12.27 -11.02 1.57
CA LYS A 58 13.37 -11.92 1.19
C LYS A 58 14.69 -11.52 1.85
N GLU A 59 15.03 -10.22 1.83
CA GLU A 59 16.35 -9.73 2.25
C GLU A 59 16.43 -9.48 3.77
N VAL A 60 15.32 -9.07 4.41
CA VAL A 60 15.22 -8.80 5.86
C VAL A 60 13.92 -9.44 6.39
N PRO A 61 13.81 -10.78 6.40
CA PRO A 61 12.54 -11.50 6.61
C PRO A 61 11.89 -11.24 7.97
N GLU A 62 12.66 -10.92 8.99
CA GLU A 62 12.16 -10.66 10.34
C GLU A 62 11.66 -9.21 10.54
N MET A 63 11.96 -8.29 9.62
CA MET A 63 11.44 -6.93 9.68
C MET A 63 9.94 -6.95 9.40
N ALA A 64 9.14 -6.45 10.33
CA ALA A 64 7.73 -6.22 10.10
C ALA A 64 7.52 -5.05 9.13
N ILE A 65 6.66 -5.25 8.15
CA ILE A 65 6.36 -4.25 7.14
C ILE A 65 4.92 -3.78 7.29
N MET A 66 4.77 -2.50 7.56
CA MET A 66 3.49 -1.80 7.50
C MET A 66 3.39 -1.03 6.19
N THR A 67 2.22 -1.04 5.60
CA THR A 67 1.94 -0.27 4.38
C THR A 67 0.84 0.74 4.62
N ASP A 68 0.94 1.84 3.90
CA ASP A 68 -0.10 2.85 3.85
C ASP A 68 -1.16 2.49 2.81
N VAL A 69 -2.45 2.67 3.14
CA VAL A 69 -3.57 2.52 2.22
C VAL A 69 -4.25 3.87 2.06
N ALA A 70 -3.94 4.53 0.95
CA ALA A 70 -4.48 5.82 0.55
C ALA A 70 -4.28 6.01 -0.96
N LEU A 71 -5.06 6.88 -1.60
CA LEU A 71 -4.99 7.12 -3.05
C LEU A 71 -4.12 8.33 -3.43
N ASP A 72 -3.87 9.26 -2.53
CA ASP A 72 -3.13 10.48 -2.79
C ASP A 72 -1.78 10.29 -3.52
N PRO A 73 -0.95 9.24 -3.23
CA PRO A 73 0.27 9.01 -3.96
C PRO A 73 0.07 8.55 -5.41
N TYR A 74 -1.12 8.06 -5.74
CA TYR A 74 -1.46 7.42 -7.03
C TYR A 74 -2.46 8.20 -7.86
N SER A 75 -3.16 9.17 -7.26
CA SER A 75 -4.11 10.05 -7.94
C SER A 75 -3.37 11.19 -8.63
N CYS A 76 -3.82 11.58 -9.85
CA CYS A 76 -3.32 12.75 -10.54
C CYS A 76 -3.74 14.05 -9.85
N ASP A 77 -4.85 14.04 -9.10
CA ASP A 77 -5.36 15.18 -8.35
C ASP A 77 -4.71 15.30 -6.95
N GLY A 78 -3.97 14.27 -6.52
CA GLY A 78 -3.34 14.23 -5.20
C GLY A 78 -4.32 14.17 -4.04
N HIS A 79 -5.56 13.75 -4.30
CA HIS A 79 -6.63 13.63 -3.30
C HIS A 79 -6.71 12.20 -2.76
N ASP A 80 -7.15 12.06 -1.50
CA ASP A 80 -7.29 10.75 -0.82
C ASP A 80 -8.43 9.89 -1.36
N GLY A 81 -9.39 10.48 -2.07
CA GLY A 81 -10.56 9.82 -2.64
C GLY A 81 -10.81 10.20 -4.09
N LEU A 82 -11.64 9.41 -4.75
CA LEU A 82 -12.16 9.74 -6.06
C LEU A 82 -13.06 10.97 -5.98
N VAL A 83 -12.93 11.85 -6.96
CA VAL A 83 -13.70 13.09 -7.06
C VAL A 83 -14.53 13.07 -8.32
N ASP A 84 -15.82 13.41 -8.22
CA ASP A 84 -16.69 13.54 -9.38
C ASP A 84 -16.47 14.88 -10.14
N GLU A 85 -17.16 15.05 -11.27
CA GLU A 85 -17.06 16.26 -12.10
C GLU A 85 -17.48 17.56 -11.37
N THR A 86 -18.21 17.43 -10.25
CA THR A 86 -18.68 18.55 -9.42
C THR A 86 -17.79 18.81 -8.21
N GLY A 87 -16.74 18.00 -8.00
CA GLY A 87 -15.80 18.12 -6.90
C GLY A 87 -16.22 17.40 -5.61
N ASN A 88 -17.26 16.55 -5.66
CA ASN A 88 -17.63 15.73 -4.50
C ASN A 88 -16.79 14.48 -4.40
N ILE A 89 -16.49 14.07 -3.18
CA ILE A 89 -15.75 12.84 -2.90
C ILE A 89 -16.71 11.65 -2.97
N LEU A 90 -16.34 10.65 -3.77
CA LEU A 90 -17.08 9.40 -3.95
C LEU A 90 -16.59 8.37 -2.93
N ASN A 91 -17.20 8.37 -1.73
CA ASN A 91 -16.76 7.56 -0.60
C ASN A 91 -16.76 6.06 -0.89
N ASP A 92 -17.85 5.51 -1.38
CA ASP A 92 -18.04 4.06 -1.54
C ASP A 92 -17.20 3.50 -2.70
N GLU A 93 -17.08 4.25 -3.78
CA GLU A 93 -16.21 3.92 -4.92
C GLU A 93 -14.75 3.95 -4.51
N THR A 94 -14.36 4.92 -3.71
CA THR A 94 -13.00 5.00 -3.15
C THR A 94 -12.70 3.79 -2.27
N ILE A 95 -13.61 3.42 -1.36
CA ILE A 95 -13.46 2.23 -0.51
C ILE A 95 -13.28 0.96 -1.35
N ALA A 96 -13.98 0.83 -2.47
CA ALA A 96 -13.81 -0.32 -3.36
C ALA A 96 -12.39 -0.43 -3.91
N ILE A 97 -11.72 0.69 -4.20
CA ILE A 97 -10.32 0.72 -4.64
C ILE A 97 -9.37 0.45 -3.47
N LEU A 98 -9.60 1.07 -2.31
CA LEU A 98 -8.77 0.84 -1.11
C LEU A 98 -8.76 -0.62 -0.67
N LYS A 99 -9.87 -1.36 -0.83
CA LYS A 99 -9.91 -2.81 -0.60
C LYS A 99 -8.98 -3.57 -1.54
N LYS A 100 -8.95 -3.21 -2.83
CA LYS A 100 -8.03 -3.82 -3.82
C LYS A 100 -6.58 -3.52 -3.47
N GLN A 101 -6.27 -2.26 -3.10
CA GLN A 101 -4.93 -1.85 -2.67
C GLN A 101 -4.48 -2.66 -1.44
N ALA A 102 -5.29 -2.73 -0.40
CA ALA A 102 -4.98 -3.48 0.81
C ALA A 102 -4.75 -4.97 0.53
N LEU A 103 -5.58 -5.59 -0.31
CA LEU A 103 -5.44 -6.98 -0.71
C LEU A 103 -4.14 -7.23 -1.49
N THR A 104 -3.79 -6.34 -2.40
CA THR A 104 -2.54 -6.41 -3.18
C THR A 104 -1.31 -6.34 -2.27
N GLN A 105 -1.32 -5.43 -1.30
CA GLN A 105 -0.25 -5.29 -0.31
C GLN A 105 -0.15 -6.51 0.62
N ALA A 106 -1.29 -7.01 1.10
CA ALA A 106 -1.33 -8.22 1.95
C ALA A 106 -0.80 -9.46 1.22
N ARG A 107 -1.21 -9.67 -0.04
CA ARG A 107 -0.70 -10.77 -0.89
C ARG A 107 0.79 -10.66 -1.16
N ALA A 108 1.32 -9.46 -1.24
CA ALA A 108 2.76 -9.24 -1.38
C ALA A 108 3.57 -9.56 -0.12
N GLY A 109 2.92 -9.67 1.06
CA GLY A 109 3.53 -10.05 2.33
C GLY A 109 3.59 -8.93 3.38
N ALA A 110 2.79 -7.86 3.26
CA ALA A 110 2.68 -6.85 4.32
C ALA A 110 2.14 -7.47 5.62
N ASP A 111 2.76 -7.14 6.76
CA ASP A 111 2.35 -7.61 8.08
C ASP A 111 1.24 -6.74 8.67
N PHE A 112 1.24 -5.45 8.36
CA PHE A 112 0.25 -4.49 8.83
C PHE A 112 -0.25 -3.63 7.66
N ILE A 113 -1.55 -3.37 7.67
CA ILE A 113 -2.22 -2.47 6.73
C ILE A 113 -2.72 -1.26 7.52
N GLY A 114 -2.25 -0.06 7.16
CA GLY A 114 -2.58 1.20 7.81
C GLY A 114 -3.38 2.13 6.90
N PRO A 115 -4.73 2.09 6.92
CA PRO A 115 -5.53 3.00 6.12
C PRO A 115 -5.47 4.42 6.71
N SER A 116 -4.77 5.32 6.04
CA SER A 116 -4.56 6.71 6.45
C SER A 116 -5.51 7.69 5.75
N ASP A 117 -6.26 7.23 4.75
CA ASP A 117 -7.29 8.00 4.07
C ASP A 117 -8.44 8.40 5.01
N MET A 118 -9.38 9.22 4.52
CA MET A 118 -10.47 9.78 5.32
C MET A 118 -11.85 9.22 4.97
N MET A 119 -11.94 8.09 4.23
CA MET A 119 -13.22 7.52 3.82
C MET A 119 -13.95 6.86 4.98
N ASP A 120 -15.25 7.15 5.11
CA ASP A 120 -16.09 6.56 6.15
C ASP A 120 -16.28 5.06 5.93
N GLY A 121 -16.11 4.28 6.99
CA GLY A 121 -16.30 2.82 6.95
C GLY A 121 -15.16 2.01 6.34
N ARG A 122 -14.07 2.64 5.87
CA ARG A 122 -12.93 1.98 5.19
C ARG A 122 -12.28 0.88 6.02
N VAL A 123 -12.08 1.09 7.32
CA VAL A 123 -11.41 0.09 8.19
C VAL A 123 -12.22 -1.20 8.25
N GLY A 124 -13.54 -1.11 8.46
CA GLY A 124 -14.44 -2.26 8.46
C GLY A 124 -14.47 -2.97 7.12
N ALA A 125 -14.52 -2.23 6.02
CA ALA A 125 -14.55 -2.77 4.67
C ALA A 125 -13.25 -3.49 4.30
N ILE A 126 -12.08 -2.91 4.62
CA ILE A 126 -10.76 -3.52 4.40
C ILE A 126 -10.61 -4.76 5.26
N ARG A 127 -10.95 -4.70 6.56
CA ARG A 127 -10.87 -5.85 7.46
C ARG A 127 -11.71 -7.02 6.95
N THR A 128 -12.95 -6.77 6.56
CA THR A 128 -13.83 -7.80 6.00
C THR A 128 -13.22 -8.41 4.73
N CYS A 129 -12.73 -7.57 3.82
CA CYS A 129 -12.07 -8.03 2.60
C CYS A 129 -10.88 -8.96 2.91
N LEU A 130 -10.00 -8.57 3.81
CA LEU A 130 -8.81 -9.35 4.16
C LEU A 130 -9.15 -10.67 4.86
N LEU A 131 -10.18 -10.69 5.73
CA LEU A 131 -10.61 -11.91 6.42
C LEU A 131 -11.20 -12.96 5.48
N TYR A 132 -11.90 -12.54 4.43
CA TYR A 132 -12.55 -13.47 3.50
C TYR A 132 -11.70 -13.86 2.29
N THR A 133 -10.65 -13.10 1.98
CA THR A 133 -9.85 -13.29 0.77
C THR A 133 -8.40 -13.70 1.02
N SER A 134 -7.90 -13.54 2.25
CA SER A 134 -6.59 -14.03 2.65
C SER A 134 -6.71 -15.41 3.30
N PRO A 135 -5.82 -16.36 3.00
CA PRO A 135 -5.75 -17.59 3.76
C PRO A 135 -5.50 -17.24 5.22
N SER A 136 -6.26 -17.85 6.11
CA SER A 136 -6.08 -17.68 7.55
C SER A 136 -4.66 -18.12 7.94
N PRO A 137 -3.93 -17.35 8.76
CA PRO A 137 -2.64 -17.80 9.27
C PRO A 137 -2.71 -19.08 10.15
N ARG A 138 -3.90 -19.64 10.30
CA ARG A 138 -4.17 -20.80 11.16
C ARG A 138 -4.60 -22.05 10.39
N ASP A 139 -4.60 -22.00 9.05
CA ASP A 139 -4.92 -23.17 8.21
C ASP A 139 -3.64 -23.83 7.70
#